data_8272c10d9739102319b3e1d3e81024d8
#
_entry.id   8272c10d9739102319b3e1d3e81024d8
#
_cell.length_a   1.000
_cell.length_b   1.000
_cell.length_c   1.000
_cell.angle_alpha   90.00
_cell.angle_beta   90.00
_cell.angle_gamma   90.00
#
_symmetry.space_group_name_H-M   'P 1'
#
loop_
_entity.id
_entity.type
_entity.pdbx_description
1 polymer ?
#
loop_
_entity_poly.entity_id
_entity_poly.type
_entity_poly.pdbx_seq_one_letter_code
_entity_poly.pdbx_strand_id
1 'polypeptide(L)'
;MDRKTDKAIFMALIGYARISTTEQKLEPQVDALKAAGCETVFEDVISGAKAERPGLNNALAFLRKGDTLLVWKLDRLGRSMKHLVETVTDLGDRGVGFKSLTEGVDTTT
;
A
#
# COMPACT_ATOMS: atom_id res chain seq x y z
N MET A 1 -10.89 -12.56 18.62
CA MET A 1 -11.19 -11.24 19.09
C MET A 1 -11.84 -10.37 18.04
N ASP A 2 -12.85 -9.65 18.45
CA ASP A 2 -13.57 -8.77 17.53
C ASP A 2 -12.81 -7.46 17.40
N ARG A 3 -12.46 -7.08 16.17
CA ARG A 3 -11.76 -5.84 15.91
C ARG A 3 -12.57 -4.62 16.35
N LYS A 4 -13.87 -4.74 16.41
CA LYS A 4 -14.70 -3.60 16.79
C LYS A 4 -14.48 -3.15 18.21
N THR A 5 -14.07 -4.04 19.07
CA THR A 5 -13.89 -3.70 20.48
C THR A 5 -12.57 -3.00 20.76
N ASP A 6 -11.69 -2.96 19.76
CA ASP A 6 -10.37 -2.39 19.91
C ASP A 6 -10.13 -1.45 18.75
N LYS A 7 -10.32 -0.16 19.00
CA LYS A 7 -10.17 0.85 17.94
C LYS A 7 -8.78 0.91 17.35
N ALA A 8 -7.77 0.54 18.13
CA ALA A 8 -6.40 0.58 17.63
C ALA A 8 -6.22 -0.37 16.45
N ILE A 9 -7.00 -1.44 16.40
CA ILE A 9 -6.91 -2.41 15.29
C ILE A 9 -7.34 -1.78 13.97
N PHE A 10 -8.27 -0.81 14.02
CA PHE A 10 -8.75 -0.15 12.81
C PHE A 10 -7.77 0.85 12.25
N MET A 11 -6.66 1.07 12.97
CA MET A 11 -5.63 1.97 12.53
C MET A 11 -4.41 1.21 12.01
N ALA A 12 -4.62 -0.01 11.56
CA ALA A 12 -3.52 -0.84 11.08
C ALA A 12 -2.86 -0.21 9.85
N LEU A 13 -1.54 -0.31 9.83
CA LEU A 13 -0.74 0.15 8.69
C LEU A 13 -0.36 -1.05 7.85
N ILE A 14 -0.76 -1.02 6.59
CA ILE A 14 -0.54 -2.12 5.65
C ILE A 14 0.34 -1.58 4.53
N GLY A 15 1.45 -2.27 4.28
CA GLY A 15 2.39 -1.81 3.27
C GLY A 15 2.23 -2.54 1.95
N TYR A 16 2.62 -1.87 0.89
CA TYR A 16 2.71 -2.47 -0.44
C TYR A 16 4.04 -2.08 -1.06
N ALA A 17 4.80 -3.07 -1.50
CA ALA A 17 6.11 -2.90 -2.12
C ALA A 17 6.11 -3.52 -3.50
N ARG A 18 6.71 -2.83 -4.47
CA ARG A 18 6.75 -3.33 -5.85
C ARG A 18 8.09 -2.98 -6.50
N ILE A 19 8.63 -3.97 -7.22
CA ILE A 19 9.76 -3.73 -8.11
C ILE A 19 9.49 -4.39 -9.46
N SER A 20 10.23 -3.97 -10.47
CA SER A 20 10.30 -4.70 -11.73
C SER A 20 11.42 -5.72 -11.64
N THR A 21 11.42 -6.69 -12.55
CA THR A 21 12.49 -7.70 -12.56
C THR A 21 13.85 -7.13 -12.89
N THR A 22 13.90 -5.88 -13.40
CA THR A 22 15.16 -5.21 -13.67
C THR A 22 15.74 -4.53 -12.45
N GLU A 23 14.93 -4.34 -11.41
CA GLU A 23 15.41 -3.76 -10.17
C GLU A 23 16.03 -4.85 -9.31
N GLN A 24 16.96 -4.45 -8.46
CA GLN A 24 17.75 -5.43 -7.77
C GLN A 24 17.09 -6.04 -6.55
N LYS A 25 16.45 -5.20 -5.72
CA LYS A 25 16.01 -5.69 -4.41
C LYS A 25 14.71 -5.06 -3.97
N LEU A 26 13.88 -5.90 -3.37
CA LEU A 26 12.65 -5.49 -2.74
C LEU A 26 12.87 -5.08 -1.28
N GLU A 27 13.91 -5.64 -0.64
CA GLU A 27 14.14 -5.46 0.79
C GLU A 27 14.17 -4.01 1.27
N PRO A 28 14.82 -3.06 0.55
CA PRO A 28 14.82 -1.68 1.05
C PRO A 28 13.42 -1.09 1.21
N GLN A 29 12.51 -1.41 0.28
CA GLN A 29 11.13 -0.94 0.39
C GLN A 29 10.43 -1.60 1.57
N VAL A 30 10.56 -2.91 1.69
CA VAL A 30 9.93 -3.66 2.76
C VAL A 30 10.44 -3.18 4.12
N ASP A 31 11.76 -3.00 4.23
CA ASP A 31 12.35 -2.53 5.48
C ASP A 31 11.85 -1.14 5.86
N ALA A 32 11.75 -0.24 4.87
CA ALA A 32 11.25 1.12 5.13
C ALA A 32 9.78 1.09 5.59
N LEU A 33 8.98 0.23 4.96
CA LEU A 33 7.58 0.11 5.33
C LEU A 33 7.42 -0.48 6.73
N LYS A 34 8.21 -1.49 7.06
CA LYS A 34 8.17 -2.07 8.41
C LYS A 34 8.63 -1.06 9.45
N ALA A 35 9.67 -0.30 9.14
CA ALA A 35 10.16 0.74 10.05
C ALA A 35 9.12 1.82 10.28
N ALA A 36 8.25 2.07 9.31
CA ALA A 36 7.18 3.04 9.44
C ALA A 36 5.99 2.50 10.22
N GLY A 37 6.00 1.21 10.59
CA GLY A 37 4.96 0.63 11.42
C GLY A 37 4.02 -0.34 10.73
N CYS A 38 4.32 -0.72 9.48
CA CYS A 38 3.47 -1.69 8.80
C CYS A 38 3.57 -3.05 9.44
N GLU A 39 2.43 -3.59 9.84
CA GLU A 39 2.39 -4.92 10.44
C GLU A 39 2.35 -6.02 9.38
N THR A 40 1.90 -5.68 8.18
CA THR A 40 1.84 -6.60 7.05
C THR A 40 2.28 -5.84 5.81
N VAL A 41 3.11 -6.46 4.98
CA VAL A 41 3.56 -5.87 3.72
C VAL A 41 3.27 -6.85 2.60
N PHE A 42 2.51 -6.39 1.62
CA PHE A 42 2.24 -7.16 0.40
C PHE A 42 3.27 -6.78 -0.67
N GLU A 43 3.60 -7.70 -1.55
CA GLU A 43 4.70 -7.51 -2.48
C GLU A 43 4.31 -7.96 -3.88
N ASP A 44 4.82 -7.24 -4.88
CA ASP A 44 4.76 -7.67 -6.27
C ASP A 44 6.12 -7.50 -6.92
N VAL A 45 6.48 -8.49 -7.72
CA VAL A 45 7.62 -8.39 -8.63
C VAL A 45 7.05 -8.49 -10.04
N ILE A 46 7.10 -7.39 -10.78
CA ILE A 46 6.45 -7.28 -12.07
C ILE A 46 7.46 -7.49 -13.19
N SER A 47 7.11 -8.34 -14.12
CA SER A 47 7.96 -8.68 -15.27
C SER A 47 7.37 -8.09 -16.54
N GLY A 48 8.19 -7.34 -17.27
CA GLY A 48 7.79 -6.83 -18.57
C GLY A 48 6.57 -5.94 -18.50
N ALA A 49 5.69 -6.06 -19.48
CA ALA A 49 4.52 -5.20 -19.60
C ALA A 49 3.29 -5.75 -18.88
N LYS A 50 3.46 -6.75 -18.04
CA LYS A 50 2.31 -7.33 -17.34
C LYS A 50 1.65 -6.29 -16.45
N ALA A 51 0.33 -6.25 -16.54
CA ALA A 51 -0.46 -5.33 -15.76
C ALA A 51 -0.92 -5.93 -14.44
N GLU A 52 -0.85 -7.23 -14.31
CA GLU A 52 -1.36 -7.93 -13.14
C GLU A 52 -0.52 -7.67 -11.91
N ARG A 53 -1.18 -7.43 -10.81
CA ARG A 53 -0.53 -7.15 -9.54
C ARG A 53 -1.26 -7.91 -8.44
N PRO A 54 -1.01 -9.22 -8.32
CA PRO A 54 -1.70 -10.00 -7.30
C PRO A 54 -1.44 -9.52 -5.89
N GLY A 55 -0.23 -9.04 -5.60
CA GLY A 55 0.07 -8.50 -4.28
C GLY A 55 -0.75 -7.26 -3.96
N LEU A 56 -0.89 -6.35 -4.92
CA LEU A 56 -1.71 -5.17 -4.73
C LEU A 56 -3.18 -5.55 -4.55
N ASN A 57 -3.67 -6.48 -5.38
CA ASN A 57 -5.05 -6.93 -5.26
C ASN A 57 -5.30 -7.54 -3.89
N ASN A 58 -4.36 -8.33 -3.39
CA ASN A 58 -4.48 -8.92 -2.06
C ASN A 58 -4.46 -7.85 -0.97
N ALA A 59 -3.62 -6.85 -1.11
CA ALA A 59 -3.56 -5.75 -0.15
C ALA A 59 -4.89 -5.01 -0.12
N LEU A 60 -5.44 -4.68 -1.29
CA LEU A 60 -6.71 -3.96 -1.37
C LEU A 60 -7.84 -4.78 -0.77
N ALA A 61 -7.83 -6.09 -0.94
CA ALA A 61 -8.84 -6.96 -0.35
C ALA A 61 -8.66 -7.08 1.16
N PHE A 62 -7.44 -6.98 1.64
CA PHE A 62 -7.14 -7.11 3.06
C PHE A 62 -7.52 -5.85 3.85
N LEU A 63 -7.42 -4.69 3.22
CA LEU A 63 -7.66 -3.40 3.87
C LEU A 63 -9.11 -3.25 4.32
N ARG A 64 -9.29 -2.65 5.48
CA ARG A 64 -10.59 -2.37 6.06
C ARG A 64 -10.71 -0.89 6.36
N LYS A 65 -11.95 -0.44 6.49
CA LYS A 65 -12.20 0.94 6.90
C LYS A 65 -11.41 1.27 8.16
N GLY A 66 -10.69 2.36 8.11
CA GLY A 66 -9.84 2.79 9.21
C GLY A 66 -8.38 2.39 9.07
N ASP A 67 -8.08 1.43 8.19
CA ASP A 67 -6.70 1.06 7.91
C ASP A 67 -6.06 2.09 6.99
N THR A 68 -4.73 2.04 6.87
CA THR A 68 -3.98 2.93 5.98
C THR A 68 -3.04 2.09 5.13
N LEU A 69 -3.03 2.35 3.83
CA LEU A 69 -2.09 1.73 2.92
C LEU A 69 -0.85 2.62 2.80
N LEU A 70 0.32 2.04 3.00
CA LEU A 70 1.60 2.74 2.86
C LEU A 70 2.37 2.20 1.67
N VAL A 71 2.96 3.10 0.90
CA VAL A 71 3.91 2.73 -0.15
C VAL A 71 5.18 3.54 0.05
N TRP A 72 6.29 3.04 -0.50
CA TRP A 72 7.57 3.76 -0.44
C TRP A 72 7.54 5.00 -1.31
N LYS A 73 7.01 4.86 -2.54
CA LYS A 73 6.86 5.96 -3.49
C LYS A 73 5.53 5.80 -4.21
N LEU A 74 4.99 6.91 -4.68
CA LEU A 74 3.72 6.90 -5.41
C LEU A 74 3.78 6.01 -6.65
N ASP A 75 4.91 5.97 -7.34
CA ASP A 75 5.04 5.16 -8.55
C ASP A 75 4.99 3.65 -8.27
N ARG A 76 5.07 3.26 -7.00
CA ARG A 76 4.92 1.84 -6.65
C ARG A 76 3.46 1.43 -6.54
N LEU A 77 2.54 2.38 -6.43
CA LEU A 77 1.12 2.06 -6.34
C LEU A 77 0.47 2.00 -7.71
N GLY A 78 0.64 3.02 -8.53
CA GLY A 78 -0.05 3.12 -9.81
C GLY A 78 0.88 2.95 -10.98
N ARG A 79 0.35 2.42 -12.11
CA ARG A 79 1.12 2.29 -13.36
C ARG A 79 1.12 3.59 -14.14
N SER A 80 0.13 4.42 -13.91
CA SER A 80 -0.04 5.69 -14.58
C SER A 80 -0.67 6.67 -13.60
N MET A 81 -0.65 7.93 -13.94
CA MET A 81 -1.30 8.94 -13.10
C MET A 81 -2.79 8.63 -12.93
N LYS A 82 -3.44 8.23 -14.01
CA LYS A 82 -4.85 7.89 -13.95
C LYS A 82 -5.11 6.74 -12.99
N HIS A 83 -4.34 5.67 -13.10
CA HIS A 83 -4.49 4.51 -12.22
C HIS A 83 -4.25 4.88 -10.76
N LEU A 84 -3.22 5.69 -10.53
CA LEU A 84 -2.89 6.15 -9.18
C LEU A 84 -4.06 6.93 -8.57
N VAL A 85 -4.61 7.89 -9.33
CA VAL A 85 -5.72 8.71 -8.84
C VAL A 85 -6.95 7.85 -8.56
N GLU A 86 -7.25 6.92 -9.46
CA GLU A 86 -8.40 6.02 -9.28
C GLU A 86 -8.25 5.18 -8.01
N THR A 87 -7.06 4.64 -7.79
CA THR A 87 -6.81 3.79 -6.63
C THR A 87 -6.92 4.57 -5.34
N VAL A 88 -6.31 5.76 -5.28
CA VAL A 88 -6.36 6.58 -4.06
C VAL A 88 -7.78 7.05 -3.78
N THR A 89 -8.52 7.41 -4.83
CA THR A 89 -9.92 7.82 -4.69
C THR A 89 -10.78 6.68 -4.15
N ASP A 90 -10.58 5.48 -4.69
CA ASP A 90 -11.31 4.30 -4.23
C ASP A 90 -11.02 4.01 -2.76
N LEU A 91 -9.76 4.09 -2.36
CA LEU A 91 -9.39 3.90 -0.96
C LEU A 91 -10.11 4.92 -0.06
N GLY A 92 -10.13 6.18 -0.49
CA GLY A 92 -10.83 7.21 0.27
C GLY A 92 -12.31 6.92 0.42
N ASP A 93 -12.95 6.46 -0.66
CA ASP A 93 -14.37 6.11 -0.62
C ASP A 93 -14.64 4.94 0.32
N ARG A 94 -13.65 4.06 0.50
CA ARG A 94 -13.76 2.93 1.40
C ARG A 94 -13.42 3.28 2.84
N GLY A 95 -13.01 4.51 3.10
CA GLY A 95 -12.59 4.91 4.43
C GLY A 95 -11.18 4.43 4.78
N VAL A 96 -10.35 4.16 3.77
CA VAL A 96 -8.97 3.70 3.95
C VAL A 96 -8.03 4.87 3.66
N GLY A 97 -7.08 5.12 4.56
CA GLY A 97 -6.08 6.16 4.35
C GLY A 97 -4.98 5.69 3.41
N PHE A 98 -4.19 6.65 2.93
CA PHE A 98 -3.08 6.36 2.04
C PHE A 98 -1.90 7.26 2.40
N LYS A 99 -0.70 6.68 2.44
CA LYS A 99 0.54 7.41 2.69
C LYS A 99 1.62 6.97 1.72
N SER A 100 2.43 7.93 1.29
CA SER A 100 3.67 7.65 0.57
C SER A 100 4.83 8.20 1.37
N LEU A 101 5.82 7.35 1.66
CA LEU A 101 6.92 7.75 2.54
C LEU A 101 7.84 8.76 1.88
N THR A 102 8.15 8.58 0.60
CA THR A 102 9.13 9.42 -0.08
C THR A 102 8.60 10.82 -0.34
N GLU A 103 7.37 10.92 -0.84
CA GLU A 103 6.79 12.22 -1.16
C GLU A 103 6.12 12.89 0.03
N GLY A 104 5.93 12.16 1.12
CA GLY A 104 5.28 12.73 2.29
C GLY A 104 3.77 12.90 2.15
N VAL A 105 3.17 12.26 1.15
CA VAL A 105 1.72 12.32 0.98
C VAL A 105 1.04 11.53 2.10
N ASP A 106 0.00 12.11 2.67
CA ASP A 106 -0.72 11.48 3.76
C ASP A 106 -2.17 11.97 3.74
N THR A 107 -3.08 11.08 3.33
CA THR A 107 -4.50 11.43 3.23
C THR A 107 -5.22 11.30 4.56
N THR A 108 -4.54 10.84 5.61
CA THR A 108 -5.17 10.67 6.92
C THR A 108 -5.16 11.95 7.75
N THR A 109 -4.47 12.98 7.32
CA THR A 109 -4.38 14.26 8.03
C THR A 109 -5.36 15.29 7.54
#